data_7100292f92a7cd7a0662357ea3116f01
#
_entry.id   7100292f92a7cd7a0662357ea3116f01
#
_cell.length_a   1.000
_cell.length_b   1.000
_cell.length_c   1.000
_cell.angle_alpha   90.00
_cell.angle_beta   90.00
_cell.angle_gamma   90.00
#
_symmetry.space_group_name_H-M   'P 1'
#
loop_
_entity.id
_entity.type
_entity.pdbx_description
1 polymer ?
#
loop_
_entity_poly.entity_id
_entity_poly.type
_entity_poly.pdbx_seq_one_letter_code
_entity_poly.pdbx_strand_id
1 'polypeptide(L)'
;MKVSINTLSWSNNNVEVVNNHKMVMDHFHIPVNYTEENINHGMWIDRTLNTVDADIFVFMDSDCVPLSRVALDESIDYCKRGYLIGNAQVTNCISAKHDLFCAPSFFVISKEMYFALGKPSAVNNNDRRTDIAQEFTRRAVEQERRIKMHYPTSFQGVPQGGIWRLSGYGYYGIGTVYDNKFYHLYQTRFAKNVGLFVDTCNHIVSGNIGGINRQYDCKSEWAGVLPIEDDYGY
;
A
#
# COMPACT_ATOMS: atom_id res chain seq x y z
N MET A 1 -20.21 -4.73 12.30
CA MET A 1 -18.76 -4.65 12.49
C MET A 1 -18.34 -3.22 12.22
N LYS A 2 -17.59 -2.62 13.14
CA LYS A 2 -17.08 -1.26 13.06
C LYS A 2 -15.78 -1.26 12.26
N VAL A 3 -15.72 -0.46 11.22
CA VAL A 3 -14.53 -0.32 10.35
C VAL A 3 -13.85 1.00 10.65
N SER A 4 -12.53 0.99 10.81
CA SER A 4 -11.68 2.17 10.95
C SER A 4 -10.74 2.26 9.75
N ILE A 5 -10.81 3.33 8.99
CA ILE A 5 -9.91 3.62 7.87
C ILE A 5 -8.94 4.69 8.31
N ASN A 6 -7.65 4.43 8.22
CA ASN A 6 -6.62 5.21 8.87
C ASN A 6 -5.50 5.56 7.88
N THR A 7 -5.08 6.81 7.89
CA THR A 7 -3.98 7.34 7.07
C THR A 7 -3.04 8.16 7.93
N LEU A 8 -1.74 7.90 7.82
CA LEU A 8 -0.68 8.69 8.45
C LEU A 8 -0.15 9.72 7.46
N SER A 9 0.07 10.92 7.95
CA SER A 9 0.77 11.99 7.24
C SER A 9 1.88 12.54 8.13
N TRP A 10 3.11 12.61 7.60
CA TRP A 10 4.22 13.30 8.25
C TRP A 10 4.28 14.77 7.82
N SER A 11 4.93 15.61 8.61
CA SER A 11 5.10 17.03 8.30
C SER A 11 5.86 17.31 7.00
N ASN A 12 6.64 16.33 6.50
CA ASN A 12 7.38 16.41 5.24
C ASN A 12 6.65 15.76 4.06
N ASN A 13 5.41 15.30 4.24
CA ASN A 13 4.60 14.83 3.12
C ASN A 13 4.25 16.01 2.21
N ASN A 14 4.22 15.75 0.91
CA ASN A 14 3.79 16.76 -0.03
C ASN A 14 2.31 17.08 0.18
N VAL A 15 1.99 18.34 0.40
CA VAL A 15 0.61 18.80 0.71
C VAL A 15 -0.36 18.51 -0.45
N GLU A 16 0.09 18.58 -1.70
CA GLU A 16 -0.74 18.24 -2.87
C GLU A 16 -1.15 16.77 -2.86
N VAL A 17 -0.24 15.87 -2.50
CA VAL A 17 -0.53 14.45 -2.37
C VAL A 17 -1.61 14.22 -1.31
N VAL A 18 -1.44 14.77 -0.12
CA VAL A 18 -2.41 14.65 0.98
C VAL A 18 -3.77 15.23 0.60
N ASN A 19 -3.80 16.39 -0.06
CA ASN A 19 -5.05 17.02 -0.49
C ASN A 19 -5.77 16.21 -1.57
N ASN A 20 -5.03 15.67 -2.54
CA ASN A 20 -5.61 14.85 -3.58
C ASN A 20 -6.10 13.50 -3.04
N HIS A 21 -5.41 12.91 -2.06
CA HIS A 21 -5.92 11.74 -1.33
C HIS A 21 -7.26 12.07 -0.66
N LYS A 22 -7.34 13.17 0.11
CA LYS A 22 -8.58 13.62 0.75
C LYS A 22 -9.70 13.82 -0.29
N MET A 23 -9.40 14.47 -1.41
CA MET A 23 -10.36 14.69 -2.51
C MET A 23 -10.95 13.38 -3.05
N VAL A 24 -10.15 12.35 -3.27
CA VAL A 24 -10.64 11.04 -3.73
C VAL A 24 -11.49 10.36 -2.66
N MET A 25 -11.07 10.41 -1.37
CA MET A 25 -11.84 9.83 -0.28
C MET A 25 -13.19 10.50 -0.10
N ASP A 26 -13.23 11.83 -0.19
CA ASP A 26 -14.47 12.61 -0.11
C ASP A 26 -15.39 12.32 -1.31
N HIS A 27 -14.84 12.22 -2.53
CA HIS A 27 -15.57 11.84 -3.73
C HIS A 27 -16.31 10.49 -3.56
N PHE A 28 -15.67 9.52 -2.95
CA PHE A 28 -16.27 8.20 -2.68
C PHE A 28 -17.03 8.12 -1.35
N HIS A 29 -17.16 9.22 -0.61
CA HIS A 29 -17.77 9.27 0.73
C HIS A 29 -17.14 8.24 1.69
N ILE A 30 -15.82 8.16 1.68
CA ILE A 30 -15.05 7.27 2.56
C ILE A 30 -14.56 8.08 3.77
N PRO A 31 -15.07 7.81 4.98
CA PRO A 31 -14.58 8.48 6.18
C PRO A 31 -13.19 7.96 6.56
N VAL A 32 -12.20 8.83 6.64
CA VAL A 32 -10.81 8.49 6.98
C VAL A 32 -10.38 9.21 8.24
N ASN A 33 -9.74 8.49 9.15
CA ASN A 33 -9.06 9.04 10.31
C ASN A 33 -7.62 9.45 9.90
N TYR A 34 -7.41 10.72 9.67
CA TYR A 34 -6.08 11.26 9.37
C TYR A 34 -5.31 11.50 10.67
N THR A 35 -4.11 10.95 10.75
CA THR A 35 -3.14 11.26 11.82
C THR A 35 -2.03 12.11 11.20
N GLU A 36 -1.82 13.30 11.72
CA GLU A 36 -0.72 14.20 11.32
C GLU A 36 0.32 14.20 12.42
N GLU A 37 1.34 13.36 12.29
CA GLU A 37 2.35 13.15 13.34
C GLU A 37 3.65 12.58 12.76
N ASN A 38 4.78 13.09 13.24
CA ASN A 38 6.10 12.55 12.89
C ASN A 38 6.44 11.34 13.77
N ILE A 39 5.80 10.22 13.49
CA ILE A 39 5.99 8.95 14.17
C ILE A 39 6.47 7.88 13.17
N ASN A 40 7.21 6.88 13.64
CA ASN A 40 7.50 5.72 12.81
C ASN A 40 6.21 5.02 12.36
N HIS A 41 6.12 4.68 11.08
CA HIS A 41 4.90 4.12 10.47
C HIS A 41 4.45 2.83 11.16
N GLY A 42 5.36 1.91 11.45
CA GLY A 42 5.03 0.67 12.17
C GLY A 42 4.53 0.95 13.59
N MET A 43 5.15 1.89 14.31
CA MET A 43 4.68 2.28 15.65
C MET A 43 3.27 2.90 15.61
N TRP A 44 2.95 3.68 14.58
CA TRP A 44 1.61 4.22 14.39
C TRP A 44 0.59 3.12 14.11
N ILE A 45 0.90 2.14 13.27
CA ILE A 45 0.04 0.97 13.02
C ILE A 45 -0.21 0.22 14.33
N ASP A 46 0.85 -0.11 15.08
CA ASP A 46 0.75 -0.82 16.36
C ASP A 46 -0.11 -0.05 17.37
N ARG A 47 0.09 1.26 17.49
CA ARG A 47 -0.72 2.13 18.35
C ARG A 47 -2.19 2.08 17.94
N THR A 48 -2.48 2.24 16.65
CA THR A 48 -3.86 2.24 16.12
C THR A 48 -4.57 0.92 16.39
N LEU A 49 -3.92 -0.22 16.12
CA LEU A 49 -4.47 -1.56 16.40
C LEU A 49 -4.79 -1.80 17.88
N ASN A 50 -4.02 -1.18 18.79
CA ASN A 50 -4.18 -1.38 20.23
C ASN A 50 -5.13 -0.38 20.90
N THR A 51 -5.32 0.82 20.33
CA THR A 51 -6.06 1.91 20.99
C THR A 51 -7.40 2.24 20.35
N VAL A 52 -7.53 2.01 19.03
CA VAL A 52 -8.78 2.33 18.32
C VAL A 52 -9.79 1.21 18.51
N ASP A 53 -11.02 1.60 18.89
CA ASP A 53 -12.14 0.67 18.99
C ASP A 53 -12.74 0.40 17.62
N ALA A 54 -12.31 -0.68 16.97
CA ALA A 54 -12.81 -1.15 15.68
C ALA A 54 -12.68 -2.67 15.57
N ASP A 55 -13.50 -3.29 14.71
CA ASP A 55 -13.45 -4.72 14.38
C ASP A 55 -12.53 -4.98 13.19
N ILE A 56 -12.47 -4.01 12.26
CA ILE A 56 -11.66 -4.07 11.04
C ILE A 56 -10.87 -2.76 10.92
N PHE A 57 -9.60 -2.90 10.64
CA PHE A 57 -8.68 -1.80 10.39
C PHE A 57 -8.25 -1.80 8.93
N VAL A 58 -8.39 -0.65 8.29
CA VAL A 58 -7.80 -0.35 6.99
C VAL A 58 -6.70 0.67 7.21
N PHE A 59 -5.50 0.35 6.80
CA PHE A 59 -4.38 1.29 6.70
C PHE A 59 -4.15 1.61 5.25
N MET A 60 -3.99 2.89 4.94
CA MET A 60 -3.76 3.37 3.59
C MET A 60 -2.80 4.55 3.65
N ASP A 61 -1.73 4.49 2.87
CA ASP A 61 -0.79 5.60 2.77
C ASP A 61 -1.44 6.80 2.09
N SER A 62 -0.99 7.99 2.41
CA SER A 62 -1.52 9.24 1.81
C SER A 62 -1.28 9.37 0.31
N ASP A 63 -0.48 8.49 -0.26
CA ASP A 63 -0.18 8.35 -1.68
C ASP A 63 -0.76 7.07 -2.30
N CYS A 64 -1.72 6.46 -1.61
CA CYS A 64 -2.50 5.31 -2.08
C CYS A 64 -3.98 5.65 -2.11
N VAL A 65 -4.67 5.40 -3.23
CA VAL A 65 -6.11 5.67 -3.38
C VAL A 65 -6.84 4.50 -4.03
N PRO A 66 -8.10 4.24 -3.66
CA PRO A 66 -8.94 3.30 -4.38
C PRO A 66 -9.36 3.90 -5.74
N LEU A 67 -9.48 3.05 -6.77
CA LEU A 67 -10.02 3.46 -8.07
C LEU A 67 -11.54 3.51 -8.09
N SER A 68 -12.19 2.92 -7.09
CA SER A 68 -13.64 2.97 -6.87
C SER A 68 -13.98 2.66 -5.41
N ARG A 69 -15.14 3.09 -4.97
CA ARG A 69 -15.67 2.70 -3.65
C ARG A 69 -15.79 1.19 -3.52
N VAL A 70 -16.23 0.50 -4.58
CA VAL A 70 -16.40 -0.95 -4.61
C VAL A 70 -15.09 -1.68 -4.32
N ALA A 71 -13.95 -1.19 -4.80
CA ALA A 71 -12.65 -1.80 -4.54
C ALA A 71 -12.32 -1.90 -3.04
N LEU A 72 -12.63 -0.83 -2.30
CA LEU A 72 -12.47 -0.80 -0.85
C LEU A 72 -13.47 -1.71 -0.13
N ASP A 73 -14.74 -1.64 -0.50
CA ASP A 73 -15.80 -2.44 0.11
C ASP A 73 -15.55 -3.95 -0.08
N GLU A 74 -15.10 -4.38 -1.27
CA GLU A 74 -14.69 -5.77 -1.52
C GLU A 74 -13.53 -6.21 -0.64
N SER A 75 -12.53 -5.36 -0.43
CA SER A 75 -11.39 -5.67 0.44
C SER A 75 -11.81 -5.83 1.89
N ILE A 76 -12.71 -4.96 2.36
CA ILE A 76 -13.32 -5.08 3.69
C ILE A 76 -14.13 -6.37 3.80
N ASP A 77 -14.89 -6.76 2.77
CA ASP A 77 -15.69 -8.00 2.77
C ASP A 77 -14.81 -9.27 2.75
N TYR A 78 -13.67 -9.24 2.08
CA TYR A 78 -12.68 -10.31 2.22
C TYR A 78 -12.14 -10.39 3.66
N CYS A 79 -11.86 -9.25 4.28
CA CYS A 79 -11.41 -9.21 5.68
C CYS A 79 -12.46 -9.78 6.64
N LYS A 80 -13.75 -9.46 6.47
CA LYS A 80 -14.87 -10.06 7.24
C LYS A 80 -14.93 -11.59 7.12
N ARG A 81 -14.44 -12.14 6.00
CA ARG A 81 -14.34 -13.58 5.75
C ARG A 81 -13.05 -14.20 6.29
N GLY A 82 -12.28 -13.47 7.08
CA GLY A 82 -11.06 -13.92 7.75
C GLY A 82 -9.81 -13.91 6.87
N TYR A 83 -9.75 -13.04 5.87
CA TYR A 83 -8.52 -12.81 5.08
C TYR A 83 -7.71 -11.64 5.64
N LEU A 84 -6.39 -11.78 5.60
CA LEU A 84 -5.45 -10.67 5.63
C LEU A 84 -5.32 -10.12 4.21
N ILE A 85 -5.45 -8.79 4.02
CA ILE A 85 -5.43 -8.19 2.68
C ILE A 85 -4.35 -7.11 2.62
N GLY A 86 -3.74 -6.93 1.45
CA GLY A 86 -2.84 -5.81 1.19
C GLY A 86 -2.31 -5.78 -0.22
N ASN A 87 -1.69 -4.67 -0.60
CA ASN A 87 -0.95 -4.58 -1.84
C ASN A 87 0.28 -5.48 -1.77
N ALA A 88 0.51 -6.29 -2.80
CA ALA A 88 1.68 -7.16 -2.88
C ALA A 88 2.95 -6.32 -3.10
N GLN A 89 3.92 -6.46 -2.21
CA GLN A 89 5.21 -5.81 -2.30
C GLN A 89 6.32 -6.75 -1.84
N VAL A 90 7.53 -6.54 -2.32
CA VAL A 90 8.76 -7.05 -1.70
C VAL A 90 9.34 -5.94 -0.82
N THR A 91 10.15 -6.32 0.15
CA THR A 91 10.79 -5.35 1.03
C THR A 91 11.63 -4.34 0.27
N ASN A 92 11.61 -3.09 0.73
CA ASN A 92 12.52 -2.03 0.26
C ASN A 92 13.83 -2.01 1.06
N CYS A 93 13.94 -2.81 2.11
CA CYS A 93 15.13 -2.85 2.97
C CYS A 93 16.08 -3.94 2.49
N ILE A 94 17.30 -3.58 2.10
CA ILE A 94 18.35 -4.52 1.61
C ILE A 94 18.63 -5.64 2.64
N SER A 95 18.50 -5.35 3.93
CA SER A 95 18.71 -6.33 5.00
C SER A 95 17.53 -7.26 5.24
N ALA A 96 16.35 -6.97 4.71
CA ALA A 96 15.15 -7.76 4.92
C ALA A 96 15.04 -8.92 3.93
N LYS A 97 14.22 -9.92 4.27
CA LYS A 97 13.90 -11.00 3.32
C LYS A 97 13.00 -10.46 2.20
N HIS A 98 13.35 -10.77 0.97
CA HIS A 98 12.59 -10.40 -0.23
C HIS A 98 11.33 -11.26 -0.45
N ASP A 99 10.67 -11.65 0.64
CA ASP A 99 9.39 -12.36 0.58
C ASP A 99 8.27 -11.39 0.23
N LEU A 100 7.28 -11.86 -0.53
CA LEU A 100 6.07 -11.10 -0.79
C LEU A 100 5.28 -10.90 0.49
N PHE A 101 4.77 -9.69 0.70
CA PHE A 101 3.94 -9.38 1.85
C PHE A 101 2.83 -8.37 1.52
N CYS A 102 1.82 -8.32 2.37
CA CYS A 102 0.79 -7.28 2.35
C CYS A 102 1.39 -5.98 2.86
N ALA A 103 1.70 -5.07 1.96
CA ALA A 103 2.38 -3.83 2.28
C ALA A 103 1.45 -2.80 2.94
N PRO A 104 1.98 -1.95 3.83
CA PRO A 104 1.19 -0.94 4.54
C PRO A 104 0.64 0.17 3.63
N SER A 105 1.10 0.27 2.38
CA SER A 105 0.52 1.20 1.41
C SER A 105 -1.00 1.02 1.23
N PHE A 106 -1.47 -0.23 1.31
CA PHE A 106 -2.85 -0.61 1.53
C PHE A 106 -2.87 -1.95 2.27
N PHE A 107 -3.44 -1.96 3.46
CA PHE A 107 -3.43 -3.11 4.34
C PHE A 107 -4.74 -3.20 5.13
N VAL A 108 -5.38 -4.37 5.14
CA VAL A 108 -6.64 -4.57 5.86
C VAL A 108 -6.53 -5.80 6.75
N ILE A 109 -6.85 -5.63 8.02
CA ILE A 109 -6.82 -6.69 9.03
C ILE A 109 -8.00 -6.58 9.99
N SER A 110 -8.59 -7.71 10.35
CA SER A 110 -9.57 -7.73 11.45
C SER A 110 -8.86 -7.80 12.80
N LYS A 111 -9.52 -7.28 13.84
CA LYS A 111 -9.07 -7.38 15.22
C LYS A 111 -8.89 -8.85 15.64
N GLU A 112 -9.79 -9.70 15.19
CA GLU A 112 -9.72 -11.16 15.41
C GLU A 112 -8.44 -11.75 14.80
N MET A 113 -8.13 -11.44 13.53
CA MET A 113 -6.91 -11.89 12.87
C MET A 113 -5.67 -11.37 13.60
N TYR A 114 -5.63 -10.09 13.98
CA TYR A 114 -4.51 -9.51 14.73
C TYR A 114 -4.22 -10.27 16.03
N PHE A 115 -5.27 -10.62 16.79
CA PHE A 115 -5.13 -11.43 18.01
C PHE A 115 -4.70 -12.86 17.69
N ALA A 116 -5.28 -13.48 16.67
CA ALA A 116 -4.96 -14.85 16.26
C ALA A 116 -3.48 -14.99 15.81
N LEU A 117 -2.93 -13.95 15.19
CA LEU A 117 -1.51 -13.90 14.83
C LEU A 117 -0.58 -13.63 16.03
N GLY A 118 -1.12 -13.48 17.25
CA GLY A 118 -0.35 -13.18 18.45
C GLY A 118 0.13 -11.75 18.53
N LYS A 119 -0.61 -10.79 17.96
CA LYS A 119 -0.32 -9.36 17.98
C LYS A 119 1.08 -9.03 17.46
N PRO A 120 1.41 -9.36 16.21
CA PRO A 120 2.72 -9.00 15.66
C PRO A 120 2.90 -7.48 15.66
N SER A 121 4.14 -7.04 15.87
CA SER A 121 4.48 -5.63 15.68
C SER A 121 4.61 -5.31 14.19
N ALA A 122 4.11 -4.15 13.79
CA ALA A 122 4.28 -3.62 12.44
C ALA A 122 5.65 -2.95 12.25
N VAL A 123 6.40 -2.70 13.33
CA VAL A 123 7.72 -2.07 13.25
C VAL A 123 8.68 -3.00 12.52
N ASN A 124 9.46 -2.44 11.58
CA ASN A 124 10.53 -3.17 10.92
C ASN A 124 11.52 -3.71 11.96
N ASN A 125 12.02 -4.92 11.73
CA ASN A 125 12.95 -5.57 12.64
C ASN A 125 14.21 -6.01 11.87
N ASN A 126 15.32 -5.32 12.10
CA ASN A 126 16.59 -5.60 11.45
C ASN A 126 17.15 -6.98 11.81
N ASP A 127 16.94 -7.48 13.04
CA ASP A 127 17.42 -8.80 13.47
C ASP A 127 16.67 -9.92 12.75
N ARG A 128 15.38 -9.72 12.51
CA ARG A 128 14.51 -10.65 11.75
C ARG A 128 14.50 -10.38 10.26
N ARG A 129 15.13 -9.31 9.81
CA ARG A 129 15.14 -8.85 8.42
C ARG A 129 13.72 -8.71 7.86
N THR A 130 12.86 -7.97 8.57
CA THR A 130 11.49 -7.68 8.14
C THR A 130 11.30 -6.21 7.89
N ASP A 131 10.50 -5.87 6.88
CA ASP A 131 10.03 -4.53 6.59
C ASP A 131 8.79 -4.18 7.44
N ILE A 132 8.34 -2.92 7.37
CA ILE A 132 7.14 -2.45 8.07
C ILE A 132 5.94 -3.32 7.67
N ALA A 133 5.21 -3.83 8.68
CA ALA A 133 4.06 -4.71 8.55
C ALA A 133 4.33 -6.10 7.91
N GLN A 134 5.54 -6.43 7.48
CA GLN A 134 5.84 -7.73 6.87
C GLN A 134 5.60 -8.90 7.84
N GLU A 135 5.81 -8.69 9.13
CA GLU A 135 5.62 -9.72 10.18
C GLU A 135 4.18 -10.26 10.22
N PHE A 136 3.19 -9.46 9.87
CA PHE A 136 1.78 -9.92 9.80
C PHE A 136 1.62 -11.00 8.74
N THR A 137 2.14 -10.76 7.55
CA THR A 137 2.08 -11.74 6.45
C THR A 137 2.86 -12.98 6.79
N ARG A 138 4.07 -12.83 7.35
CA ARG A 138 4.92 -13.96 7.74
C ARG A 138 4.20 -14.89 8.73
N ARG A 139 3.61 -14.32 9.79
CA ARG A 139 2.85 -15.12 10.77
C ARG A 139 1.58 -15.71 10.20
N ALA A 140 0.91 -15.01 9.28
CA ALA A 140 -0.26 -15.53 8.60
C ALA A 140 0.10 -16.77 7.75
N VAL A 141 1.22 -16.74 7.04
CA VAL A 141 1.74 -17.89 6.29
C VAL A 141 2.10 -19.05 7.23
N GLU A 142 2.86 -18.79 8.30
CA GLU A 142 3.25 -19.80 9.29
C GLU A 142 2.06 -20.49 9.98
N GLN A 143 0.96 -19.78 10.13
CA GLN A 143 -0.27 -20.28 10.76
C GLN A 143 -1.34 -20.71 9.75
N GLU A 144 -0.98 -20.82 8.45
CA GLU A 144 -1.89 -21.22 7.36
C GLU A 144 -3.18 -20.37 7.29
N ARG A 145 -3.06 -19.06 7.64
CA ARG A 145 -4.18 -18.11 7.56
C ARG A 145 -4.42 -17.68 6.13
N ARG A 146 -5.63 -17.28 5.85
CA ARG A 146 -6.02 -16.79 4.51
C ARG A 146 -5.42 -15.43 4.25
N ILE A 147 -4.74 -15.29 3.11
CA ILE A 147 -4.16 -14.04 2.64
C ILE A 147 -4.68 -13.76 1.24
N LYS A 148 -5.06 -12.52 0.97
CA LYS A 148 -5.36 -12.04 -0.36
C LYS A 148 -4.53 -10.80 -0.66
N MET A 149 -3.56 -10.95 -1.53
CA MET A 149 -2.76 -9.83 -2.02
C MET A 149 -3.39 -9.25 -3.29
N HIS A 150 -3.37 -7.94 -3.40
CA HIS A 150 -3.60 -7.24 -4.66
C HIS A 150 -2.28 -7.16 -5.41
N TYR A 151 -2.23 -7.77 -6.58
CA TYR A 151 -1.01 -7.78 -7.39
C TYR A 151 -0.98 -6.59 -8.36
N PRO A 152 0.20 -6.04 -8.68
CA PRO A 152 0.36 -5.06 -9.73
C PRO A 152 -0.22 -5.57 -11.05
N THR A 153 -0.99 -4.73 -11.73
CA THR A 153 -1.52 -4.98 -13.08
C THR A 153 -0.86 -4.10 -14.12
N SER A 154 -0.57 -2.87 -13.75
CA SER A 154 0.16 -1.92 -14.57
C SER A 154 0.90 -0.92 -13.70
N PHE A 155 1.89 -0.26 -14.27
CA PHE A 155 2.64 0.77 -13.55
C PHE A 155 3.14 1.87 -14.48
N GLN A 156 3.50 2.98 -13.87
CA GLN A 156 4.19 4.10 -14.50
C GLN A 156 5.65 4.04 -14.05
N GLY A 157 6.56 4.33 -14.96
CA GLY A 157 7.96 4.52 -14.63
C GLY A 157 8.38 5.96 -14.89
N VAL A 158 9.57 6.29 -14.46
CA VAL A 158 10.26 7.52 -14.87
C VAL A 158 11.50 7.14 -15.64
N PRO A 159 11.97 7.96 -16.61
CA PRO A 159 13.08 7.60 -17.48
C PRO A 159 14.40 7.25 -16.78
N GLN A 160 14.52 7.50 -15.49
CA GLN A 160 15.76 7.39 -14.71
C GLN A 160 15.69 6.34 -13.57
N GLY A 161 14.76 5.40 -13.65
CA GLY A 161 14.59 4.36 -12.63
C GLY A 161 13.19 4.32 -12.04
N GLY A 162 13.04 3.68 -10.87
CA GLY A 162 11.74 3.54 -10.20
C GLY A 162 10.89 2.41 -10.75
N ILE A 163 11.53 1.32 -11.15
CA ILE A 163 10.89 0.06 -11.52
C ILE A 163 11.57 -1.05 -10.73
N TRP A 164 10.75 -1.87 -10.06
CA TRP A 164 11.23 -2.92 -9.17
C TRP A 164 10.66 -4.28 -9.54
N ARG A 165 11.41 -5.32 -9.24
CA ARG A 165 10.99 -6.69 -9.47
C ARG A 165 10.12 -7.19 -8.32
N LEU A 166 8.96 -7.75 -8.65
CA LEU A 166 8.06 -8.40 -7.68
C LEU A 166 8.28 -9.93 -7.70
N SER A 167 9.48 -10.37 -7.32
CA SER A 167 9.83 -11.81 -7.33
C SER A 167 9.49 -12.46 -8.69
N GLY A 168 8.79 -13.59 -8.71
CA GLY A 168 8.32 -14.27 -9.92
C GLY A 168 7.02 -13.71 -10.53
N TYR A 169 6.45 -12.65 -9.95
CA TYR A 169 5.14 -12.11 -10.36
C TYR A 169 5.22 -10.92 -11.32
N GLY A 170 6.42 -10.52 -11.75
CA GLY A 170 6.61 -9.41 -12.67
C GLY A 170 7.26 -8.20 -12.02
N TYR A 171 6.79 -7.01 -12.39
CA TYR A 171 7.37 -5.73 -11.99
C TYR A 171 6.30 -4.77 -11.47
N TYR A 172 6.73 -3.77 -10.73
CA TYR A 172 5.93 -2.60 -10.34
C TYR A 172 6.81 -1.35 -10.40
N GLY A 173 6.23 -0.19 -10.44
CA GLY A 173 6.96 1.06 -10.64
C GLY A 173 6.45 2.20 -9.78
N ILE A 174 6.93 3.40 -10.08
CA ILE A 174 6.63 4.63 -9.31
C ILE A 174 5.13 4.81 -9.10
N GLY A 175 4.31 4.72 -10.14
CA GLY A 175 2.85 4.74 -10.02
C GLY A 175 2.30 3.37 -10.38
N THR A 176 1.86 2.59 -9.43
CA THR A 176 1.41 1.21 -9.63
C THR A 176 -0.09 1.07 -9.38
N VAL A 177 -0.77 0.42 -10.32
CA VAL A 177 -2.15 -0.02 -10.18
C VAL A 177 -2.18 -1.47 -9.73
N TYR A 178 -2.87 -1.74 -8.62
CA TYR A 178 -3.01 -3.06 -8.02
C TYR A 178 -4.40 -3.65 -8.28
N ASP A 179 -4.49 -4.83 -8.88
CA ASP A 179 -5.73 -5.57 -9.23
C ASP A 179 -6.79 -4.70 -9.95
N ASN A 180 -6.38 -3.62 -10.64
CA ASN A 180 -7.28 -2.58 -11.15
C ASN A 180 -8.19 -1.95 -10.08
N LYS A 181 -7.78 -1.97 -8.83
CA LYS A 181 -8.56 -1.53 -7.67
C LYS A 181 -7.96 -0.37 -6.91
N PHE A 182 -6.63 -0.36 -6.77
CA PHE A 182 -5.90 0.66 -6.01
C PHE A 182 -4.76 1.21 -6.85
N TYR A 183 -4.49 2.50 -6.68
CA TYR A 183 -3.31 3.15 -7.22
C TYR A 183 -2.42 3.57 -6.07
N HIS A 184 -1.12 3.28 -6.15
CA HIS A 184 -0.13 3.73 -5.19
C HIS A 184 1.05 4.40 -5.90
N LEU A 185 1.42 5.60 -5.44
CA LEU A 185 2.57 6.34 -5.92
C LEU A 185 3.75 6.17 -4.97
N TYR A 186 4.80 5.52 -5.43
CA TYR A 186 6.06 5.43 -4.69
C TYR A 186 6.87 6.71 -4.81
N GLN A 187 7.73 6.97 -3.80
CA GLN A 187 8.68 8.09 -3.82
C GLN A 187 8.01 9.48 -3.98
N THR A 188 6.91 9.72 -3.29
CA THR A 188 6.19 11.00 -3.29
C THR A 188 7.00 12.19 -2.79
N ARG A 189 8.12 11.94 -2.12
CA ARG A 189 9.06 13.00 -1.68
C ARG A 189 9.73 13.71 -2.86
N PHE A 190 9.78 13.10 -4.03
CA PHE A 190 10.29 13.72 -5.23
C PHE A 190 9.20 14.50 -5.96
N ALA A 191 9.32 15.82 -6.02
CA ALA A 191 8.32 16.70 -6.63
C ALA A 191 7.93 16.29 -8.07
N LYS A 192 8.87 15.71 -8.84
CA LYS A 192 8.62 15.20 -10.19
C LYS A 192 7.56 14.10 -10.26
N ASN A 193 7.35 13.36 -9.17
CA ASN A 193 6.40 12.26 -9.13
C ASN A 193 4.99 12.74 -8.74
N VAL A 194 4.87 13.87 -8.05
CA VAL A 194 3.59 14.37 -7.51
C VAL A 194 2.55 14.55 -8.60
N GLY A 195 2.94 15.08 -9.76
CA GLY A 195 2.05 15.25 -10.91
C GLY A 195 1.35 13.96 -11.34
N LEU A 196 2.02 12.80 -11.28
CA LEU A 196 1.43 11.51 -11.61
C LEU A 196 0.26 11.15 -10.67
N PHE A 197 0.40 11.48 -9.38
CA PHE A 197 -0.65 11.24 -8.40
C PHE A 197 -1.83 12.19 -8.59
N VAL A 198 -1.55 13.48 -8.79
CA VAL A 198 -2.57 14.50 -9.03
C VAL A 198 -3.39 14.17 -10.27
N ASP A 199 -2.73 13.82 -11.38
CA ASP A 199 -3.41 13.45 -12.63
C ASP A 199 -4.27 12.20 -12.44
N THR A 200 -3.75 11.18 -11.75
CA THR A 200 -4.51 9.97 -11.45
C THR A 200 -5.73 10.27 -10.58
N CYS A 201 -5.60 11.06 -9.53
CA CYS A 201 -6.72 11.46 -8.67
C CYS A 201 -7.79 12.25 -9.46
N ASN A 202 -7.38 13.15 -10.36
CA ASN A 202 -8.31 13.88 -11.23
C ASN A 202 -9.08 12.95 -12.17
N HIS A 203 -8.42 11.93 -12.74
CA HIS A 203 -9.09 10.92 -13.55
C HIS A 203 -10.10 10.11 -12.74
N ILE A 204 -9.78 9.75 -11.49
CA ILE A 204 -10.69 9.04 -10.59
C ILE A 204 -11.94 9.89 -10.32
N VAL A 205 -11.76 11.13 -9.88
CA VAL A 205 -12.87 12.01 -9.50
C VAL A 205 -13.74 12.39 -10.68
N SER A 206 -13.18 12.52 -11.89
CA SER A 206 -13.94 12.77 -13.11
C SER A 206 -14.64 11.53 -13.67
N GLY A 207 -14.45 10.34 -13.06
CA GLY A 207 -14.99 9.08 -13.55
C GLY A 207 -14.25 8.51 -14.79
N ASN A 208 -13.13 9.13 -15.19
CA ASN A 208 -12.35 8.71 -16.36
C ASN A 208 -11.24 7.72 -15.96
N ILE A 209 -11.59 6.60 -15.36
CA ILE A 209 -10.62 5.58 -14.94
C ILE A 209 -9.78 5.03 -16.10
N GLY A 210 -10.32 5.03 -17.32
CA GLY A 210 -9.60 4.66 -18.54
C GLY A 210 -8.50 5.64 -18.95
N GLY A 211 -8.54 6.88 -18.45
CA GLY A 211 -7.53 7.91 -18.71
C GLY A 211 -6.30 7.80 -17.82
N ILE A 212 -6.34 6.97 -16.78
CA ILE A 212 -5.17 6.74 -15.92
C ILE A 212 -4.02 6.20 -16.77
N ASN A 213 -2.88 6.85 -16.70
CA ASN A 213 -1.70 6.41 -17.41
C ASN A 213 -1.22 5.04 -16.90
N ARG A 214 -1.24 4.04 -17.78
CA ARG A 214 -0.81 2.66 -17.53
C ARG A 214 0.31 2.31 -18.50
N GLN A 215 1.44 2.97 -18.32
CA GLN A 215 2.54 2.95 -19.28
C GLN A 215 3.08 1.54 -19.54
N TYR A 216 3.13 0.69 -18.51
CA TYR A 216 3.73 -0.62 -18.58
C TYR A 216 2.80 -1.69 -17.98
N ASP A 217 2.76 -2.87 -18.61
CA ASP A 217 2.16 -4.07 -18.04
C ASP A 217 3.15 -4.75 -17.09
N CYS A 218 2.72 -5.11 -15.90
CA CYS A 218 3.57 -5.73 -14.89
C CYS A 218 4.07 -7.14 -15.28
N LYS A 219 3.41 -7.80 -16.23
CA LYS A 219 3.80 -9.13 -16.76
C LYS A 219 4.71 -9.07 -17.96
N SER A 220 5.00 -7.88 -18.51
CA SER A 220 5.92 -7.73 -19.63
C SER A 220 7.29 -8.30 -19.29
N GLU A 221 7.88 -9.06 -20.21
CA GLU A 221 9.25 -9.57 -20.08
C GLU A 221 10.26 -8.42 -20.28
N TRP A 222 10.56 -7.71 -19.21
CA TRP A 222 11.55 -6.63 -19.18
C TRP A 222 12.99 -7.16 -19.00
N ALA A 223 13.21 -8.46 -19.25
CA ALA A 223 14.50 -9.08 -19.12
C ALA A 223 15.56 -8.38 -19.99
N GLY A 224 16.37 -7.55 -19.37
CA GLY A 224 17.56 -6.95 -19.94
C GLY A 224 17.46 -5.50 -20.38
N VAL A 225 16.36 -4.79 -20.19
CA VAL A 225 16.19 -3.42 -20.71
C VAL A 225 16.22 -2.33 -19.64
N LEU A 226 16.00 -2.67 -18.38
CA LEU A 226 15.96 -1.68 -17.30
C LEU A 226 17.04 -1.96 -16.26
N PRO A 227 17.78 -0.92 -15.83
CA PRO A 227 18.65 -1.06 -14.68
C PRO A 227 17.78 -1.40 -13.46
N ILE A 228 18.00 -2.57 -12.87
CA ILE A 228 17.51 -2.87 -11.54
C ILE A 228 18.33 -1.98 -10.62
N GLU A 229 17.75 -0.88 -10.13
CA GLU A 229 18.39 -0.09 -9.09
C GLU A 229 18.26 -0.89 -7.78
N ASP A 230 19.28 -1.69 -7.46
CA ASP A 230 19.47 -2.32 -6.14
C ASP A 230 19.95 -1.30 -5.10
N ASP A 231 20.03 -0.02 -5.45
CA ASP A 231 20.67 1.01 -4.62
C ASP A 231 19.63 1.98 -4.04
N TYR A 232 19.05 1.60 -2.91
CA TYR A 232 18.30 2.51 -2.05
C TYR A 232 19.22 3.02 -0.95
N GLY A 233 20.04 4.02 -1.29
CA GLY A 233 20.67 4.86 -0.30
C GLY A 233 19.59 5.66 0.46
N TYR A 234 19.34 5.29 1.69
CA TYR A 234 18.70 6.12 2.72
C TYR A 234 19.78 6.74 3.59
#